data_ae9af40653500c3fdde42dd20b9c4400
#
_entry.id   ae9af40653500c3fdde42dd20b9c4400
#
_cell.length_a   1.000
_cell.length_b   1.000
_cell.length_c   1.000
_cell.angle_alpha   90.00
_cell.angle_beta   90.00
_cell.angle_gamma   90.00
#
_symmetry.space_group_name_H-M   'P 1'
#
loop_
_entity.id
_entity.type
_entity.pdbx_description
1 polymer ?
#
loop_
_entity_poly.entity_id
_entity_poly.type
_entity_poly.pdbx_seq_one_letter_code
_entity_poly.pdbx_strand_id
1 'polypeptide(L)'
;MVFLIAWSCKNKADTTSDKKAPISVQVAEVQQHDIKEYLTFNGVTQFQKKENIRSNVTGYVSWMKYKIGDAIRTGQTFATVRTKEQDALKEAIKIDSSLAKFVKPQSIQSNATGVITVLNVTKNDYMAEGDILATMVQPKSLVVQVNVPYEYEDYVSVGSECEIVLQNEKSIPAKITGTLPTIDPVAQSQSFLIALPNEDLPENLNVQVRMVYREDVRAIAVPKSAVQTNELLTEYWVLKLTNDSMAIKHPVTPMLKNDSLVQIQSNGLQLGDMVVTEGGYQMQDSTIVSVQKQ
;
A
#
# COMPACT_ATOMS: atom_id res chain seq x y z
N MET A 1 22.45 -32.99 94.21
CA MET A 1 23.12 -31.75 93.71
C MET A 1 23.40 -32.01 92.23
N VAL A 2 22.48 -31.57 91.38
CA VAL A 2 22.52 -31.84 89.91
C VAL A 2 22.90 -30.51 89.25
N PHE A 3 24.03 -30.49 88.54
CA PHE A 3 24.56 -29.33 87.80
C PHE A 3 23.98 -29.38 86.35
N LEU A 4 23.09 -28.43 86.03
CA LEU A 4 22.62 -28.20 84.66
C LEU A 4 23.58 -27.22 83.95
N ILE A 5 24.30 -27.72 82.96
CA ILE A 5 25.13 -26.91 82.04
C ILE A 5 24.20 -26.44 80.93
N ALA A 6 23.91 -25.14 80.85
CA ALA A 6 23.22 -24.53 79.71
C ALA A 6 24.22 -24.21 78.57
N TRP A 7 24.08 -24.88 77.43
CA TRP A 7 24.83 -24.59 76.23
C TRP A 7 24.12 -23.53 75.37
N SER A 8 24.69 -22.32 75.39
CA SER A 8 24.21 -21.20 74.59
C SER A 8 24.71 -21.37 73.16
N CYS A 9 23.80 -21.72 72.21
CA CYS A 9 24.06 -21.66 70.74
C CYS A 9 23.93 -20.19 70.32
N LYS A 10 25.06 -19.61 69.88
CA LYS A 10 25.14 -18.28 69.26
C LYS A 10 24.87 -18.47 67.77
N ASN A 11 23.59 -18.26 67.36
CA ASN A 11 23.23 -18.19 65.94
C ASN A 11 23.88 -16.96 65.31
N LYS A 12 24.86 -17.19 64.43
CA LYS A 12 25.39 -16.18 63.53
C LYS A 12 24.35 -16.04 62.39
N ALA A 13 23.65 -14.94 62.33
CA ALA A 13 22.83 -14.61 61.19
C ALA A 13 23.75 -14.33 60.01
N ASP A 14 23.88 -15.29 59.12
CA ASP A 14 24.44 -15.06 57.80
C ASP A 14 23.46 -14.19 57.03
N THR A 15 23.77 -12.90 56.89
CA THR A 15 23.15 -12.00 55.92
C THR A 15 23.62 -12.41 54.53
N THR A 16 23.00 -13.43 53.94
CA THR A 16 23.09 -13.68 52.52
C THR A 16 22.38 -12.52 51.82
N SER A 17 23.15 -11.55 51.37
CA SER A 17 22.74 -10.59 50.38
C SER A 17 22.31 -11.39 49.15
N ASP A 18 21.01 -11.43 48.90
CA ASP A 18 20.42 -11.99 47.67
C ASP A 18 20.98 -11.18 46.46
N LYS A 19 22.15 -11.55 45.96
CA LYS A 19 22.65 -11.06 44.68
C LYS A 19 21.78 -11.69 43.63
N LYS A 20 20.70 -11.00 43.21
CA LYS A 20 19.94 -11.38 42.01
C LYS A 20 20.92 -11.56 40.87
N ALA A 21 20.84 -12.69 40.20
CA ALA A 21 21.65 -12.96 39.01
C ALA A 21 21.42 -11.83 37.95
N PRO A 22 22.46 -11.37 37.28
CA PRO A 22 22.32 -10.33 36.25
C PRO A 22 21.37 -10.80 35.16
N ILE A 23 20.43 -9.94 34.74
CA ILE A 23 19.51 -10.23 33.64
C ILE A 23 20.25 -10.03 32.33
N SER A 24 20.16 -11.02 31.46
CA SER A 24 20.78 -10.95 30.12
C SER A 24 19.97 -10.04 29.21
N VAL A 25 20.60 -9.05 28.56
CA VAL A 25 19.97 -8.03 27.74
C VAL A 25 20.68 -7.82 26.41
N GLN A 26 19.92 -7.42 25.40
CA GLN A 26 20.48 -6.80 24.18
C GLN A 26 20.40 -5.29 24.30
N VAL A 27 21.34 -4.60 23.67
CA VAL A 27 21.42 -3.14 23.73
C VAL A 27 21.62 -2.55 22.33
N ALA A 28 21.19 -1.32 22.14
CA ALA A 28 21.48 -0.51 20.96
C ALA A 28 21.97 0.87 21.37
N GLU A 29 22.75 1.47 20.51
CA GLU A 29 23.28 2.81 20.70
C GLU A 29 22.24 3.88 20.31
N VAL A 30 22.14 4.96 21.08
CA VAL A 30 21.36 6.14 20.72
C VAL A 30 22.08 6.91 19.63
N GLN A 31 21.49 6.97 18.46
CA GLN A 31 22.09 7.56 17.27
C GLN A 31 21.19 8.62 16.63
N GLN A 32 21.78 9.45 15.76
CA GLN A 32 21.00 10.32 14.88
C GLN A 32 20.57 9.55 13.64
N HIS A 33 19.29 9.65 13.31
CA HIS A 33 18.69 9.05 12.12
C HIS A 33 17.75 10.06 11.45
N ASP A 34 17.67 9.97 10.13
CA ASP A 34 16.57 10.59 9.40
C ASP A 34 15.33 9.74 9.62
N ILE A 35 14.33 10.29 10.28
CA ILE A 35 13.10 9.58 10.60
C ILE A 35 11.92 10.19 9.83
N LYS A 36 11.17 9.35 9.15
CA LYS A 36 9.97 9.71 8.43
C LYS A 36 8.78 8.97 9.00
N GLU A 37 7.75 9.69 9.34
CA GLU A 37 6.45 9.14 9.68
C GLU A 37 5.57 9.16 8.43
N TYR A 38 4.86 8.07 8.17
CA TYR A 38 4.05 7.92 6.97
C TYR A 38 2.57 7.85 7.29
N LEU A 39 1.77 8.52 6.48
CA LEU A 39 0.35 8.19 6.32
C LEU A 39 0.23 7.08 5.29
N THR A 40 -0.61 6.10 5.58
CA THR A 40 -0.87 4.98 4.68
C THR A 40 -2.35 4.88 4.41
N PHE A 41 -2.73 4.95 3.12
CA PHE A 41 -4.11 4.86 2.67
C PHE A 41 -4.27 3.70 1.69
N ASN A 42 -5.48 3.15 1.62
CA ASN A 42 -5.82 2.14 0.64
C ASN A 42 -6.18 2.80 -0.69
N GLY A 43 -5.62 2.28 -1.76
CA GLY A 43 -5.92 2.69 -3.13
C GLY A 43 -6.31 1.50 -4.00
N VAL A 44 -6.93 1.79 -5.14
CA VAL A 44 -7.34 0.79 -6.13
C VAL A 44 -6.89 1.24 -7.51
N THR A 45 -6.32 0.32 -8.28
CA THR A 45 -5.94 0.58 -9.66
C THR A 45 -7.16 0.61 -10.57
N GLN A 46 -7.19 1.55 -11.51
CA GLN A 46 -8.24 1.63 -12.53
C GLN A 46 -7.73 2.26 -13.81
N PHE A 47 -8.33 1.92 -14.95
CA PHE A 47 -8.09 2.62 -16.20
C PHE A 47 -9.05 3.79 -16.34
N GLN A 48 -8.53 5.00 -16.52
CA GLN A 48 -9.35 6.20 -16.74
C GLN A 48 -10.01 6.22 -18.13
N LYS A 49 -9.37 5.59 -19.12
CA LYS A 49 -9.88 5.57 -20.50
C LYS A 49 -10.41 4.19 -20.84
N LYS A 50 -11.73 4.07 -20.76
CA LYS A 50 -12.49 2.91 -21.23
C LYS A 50 -13.36 3.33 -22.40
N GLU A 51 -13.29 2.58 -23.48
CA GLU A 51 -14.01 2.86 -24.73
C GLU A 51 -14.85 1.66 -25.12
N ASN A 52 -16.03 1.93 -25.67
CA ASN A 52 -16.91 0.90 -26.20
C ASN A 52 -16.91 0.94 -27.71
N ILE A 53 -16.67 -0.21 -28.35
CA ILE A 53 -16.91 -0.41 -29.77
C ILE A 53 -18.40 -0.73 -29.92
N ARG A 54 -19.11 0.15 -30.60
CA ARG A 54 -20.58 0.01 -30.82
C ARG A 54 -20.86 -0.31 -32.29
N SER A 55 -21.96 -1.02 -32.49
CA SER A 55 -22.49 -1.19 -33.82
C SER A 55 -23.08 0.11 -34.36
N ASN A 56 -22.77 0.42 -35.60
CA ASN A 56 -23.38 1.50 -36.36
C ASN A 56 -24.43 0.98 -37.40
N VAL A 57 -24.76 -0.31 -37.33
CA VAL A 57 -25.67 -0.97 -38.29
C VAL A 57 -26.32 -2.19 -37.62
N THR A 58 -27.53 -2.50 -38.04
CA THR A 58 -28.25 -3.73 -37.66
C THR A 58 -27.96 -4.86 -38.62
N GLY A 59 -27.64 -6.08 -38.15
CA GLY A 59 -27.38 -7.21 -39.01
C GLY A 59 -26.68 -8.37 -38.31
N TYR A 60 -26.08 -9.27 -39.09
CA TYR A 60 -25.35 -10.43 -38.60
C TYR A 60 -23.85 -10.23 -38.78
N VAL A 61 -23.06 -10.58 -37.75
CA VAL A 61 -21.60 -10.55 -37.83
C VAL A 61 -21.10 -11.60 -38.83
N SER A 62 -20.60 -11.13 -39.95
CA SER A 62 -20.07 -12.01 -41.02
C SER A 62 -18.59 -12.37 -40.79
N TRP A 63 -17.82 -11.47 -40.20
CA TRP A 63 -16.41 -11.68 -39.88
C TRP A 63 -16.00 -10.91 -38.64
N MET A 64 -15.21 -11.56 -37.78
CA MET A 64 -14.53 -11.01 -36.65
C MET A 64 -13.37 -11.92 -36.24
N LYS A 65 -12.24 -11.36 -35.85
CA LYS A 65 -11.05 -12.13 -35.45
C LYS A 65 -10.61 -11.92 -33.99
N TYR A 66 -11.09 -10.86 -33.37
CA TYR A 66 -10.61 -10.42 -32.06
C TYR A 66 -11.12 -11.29 -30.93
N LYS A 67 -10.27 -11.39 -29.87
CA LYS A 67 -10.55 -12.07 -28.61
C LYS A 67 -10.28 -11.11 -27.44
N ILE A 68 -10.75 -11.48 -26.26
CA ILE A 68 -10.37 -10.79 -25.01
C ILE A 68 -8.84 -10.87 -24.87
N GLY A 69 -8.19 -9.75 -24.54
CA GLY A 69 -6.74 -9.60 -24.44
C GLY A 69 -6.08 -9.09 -25.73
N ASP A 70 -6.78 -9.08 -26.88
CA ASP A 70 -6.21 -8.57 -28.12
C ASP A 70 -6.12 -7.04 -28.12
N ALA A 71 -5.03 -6.54 -28.69
CA ALA A 71 -4.86 -5.12 -28.96
C ALA A 71 -5.52 -4.72 -30.28
N ILE A 72 -6.19 -3.58 -30.30
CA ILE A 72 -6.78 -2.97 -31.47
C ILE A 72 -6.37 -1.50 -31.58
N ARG A 73 -6.20 -0.99 -32.80
CA ARG A 73 -5.87 0.42 -33.05
C ARG A 73 -7.06 1.18 -33.57
N THR A 74 -7.10 2.47 -33.35
CA THR A 74 -8.07 3.39 -33.95
C THR A 74 -8.13 3.18 -35.46
N GLY A 75 -9.35 3.11 -36.02
CA GLY A 75 -9.59 2.89 -37.44
C GLY A 75 -9.44 1.46 -37.95
N GLN A 76 -8.94 0.51 -37.13
CA GLN A 76 -8.91 -0.90 -37.53
C GLN A 76 -10.32 -1.49 -37.53
N THR A 77 -10.59 -2.32 -38.55
CA THR A 77 -11.85 -3.06 -38.65
C THR A 77 -11.94 -4.08 -37.52
N PHE A 78 -12.90 -3.89 -36.63
CA PHE A 78 -13.25 -4.80 -35.56
C PHE A 78 -14.07 -5.99 -36.05
N ALA A 79 -15.14 -5.69 -36.77
CA ALA A 79 -16.04 -6.69 -37.38
C ALA A 79 -16.59 -6.23 -38.70
N THR A 80 -17.06 -7.17 -39.50
CA THR A 80 -17.90 -6.88 -40.68
C THR A 80 -19.30 -7.44 -40.46
N VAL A 81 -20.30 -6.69 -40.89
CA VAL A 81 -21.71 -6.99 -40.70
C VAL A 81 -22.40 -7.15 -42.04
N ARG A 82 -23.27 -8.14 -42.12
CA ARG A 82 -24.17 -8.36 -43.23
C ARG A 82 -25.59 -7.97 -42.79
N THR A 83 -26.17 -7.02 -43.52
CA THR A 83 -27.54 -6.56 -43.22
C THR A 83 -28.59 -7.44 -43.94
N LYS A 84 -29.85 -7.36 -43.47
CA LYS A 84 -30.97 -8.07 -44.12
C LYS A 84 -31.19 -7.61 -45.55
N GLU A 85 -30.97 -6.33 -45.87
CA GLU A 85 -31.08 -5.75 -47.20
C GLU A 85 -30.03 -6.35 -48.13
N GLN A 86 -28.81 -6.57 -47.65
CA GLN A 86 -27.74 -7.24 -48.40
C GLN A 86 -28.08 -8.71 -48.69
N ASP A 87 -28.73 -9.41 -47.74
CA ASP A 87 -29.18 -10.77 -47.95
C ASP A 87 -30.30 -10.84 -49.03
N ALA A 88 -31.24 -9.89 -48.99
CA ALA A 88 -32.27 -9.77 -50.03
C ALA A 88 -31.67 -9.48 -51.42
N LEU A 89 -30.66 -8.60 -51.51
CA LEU A 89 -29.95 -8.30 -52.74
C LEU A 89 -29.16 -9.49 -53.30
N LYS A 90 -28.72 -10.43 -52.49
CA LYS A 90 -28.02 -11.64 -52.98
C LYS A 90 -28.87 -12.48 -53.93
N GLU A 91 -30.15 -12.60 -53.64
CA GLU A 91 -31.05 -13.30 -54.55
C GLU A 91 -31.24 -12.54 -55.88
N ALA A 92 -31.34 -11.20 -55.83
CA ALA A 92 -31.43 -10.35 -57.02
C ALA A 92 -30.13 -10.41 -57.87
N ILE A 93 -28.95 -10.52 -57.25
CA ILE A 93 -27.66 -10.67 -57.96
C ILE A 93 -27.59 -11.94 -58.82
N LYS A 94 -28.29 -13.01 -58.44
CA LYS A 94 -28.36 -14.24 -59.25
C LYS A 94 -29.07 -13.97 -60.60
N ILE A 95 -29.93 -12.95 -60.65
CA ILE A 95 -30.69 -12.54 -61.84
C ILE A 95 -29.92 -11.44 -62.57
N ASP A 96 -29.36 -10.47 -61.88
CA ASP A 96 -28.59 -9.37 -62.41
C ASP A 96 -27.28 -9.15 -61.67
N SER A 97 -26.18 -9.60 -62.25
CA SER A 97 -24.83 -9.51 -61.63
C SER A 97 -24.34 -8.07 -61.47
N SER A 98 -24.93 -7.09 -62.14
CA SER A 98 -24.55 -5.66 -61.98
C SER A 98 -24.86 -5.13 -60.60
N LEU A 99 -25.75 -5.78 -59.85
CA LEU A 99 -26.13 -5.44 -58.49
C LEU A 99 -25.07 -5.81 -57.46
N ALA A 100 -24.09 -6.65 -57.81
CA ALA A 100 -23.02 -7.09 -56.86
C ALA A 100 -22.22 -5.92 -56.27
N LYS A 101 -22.09 -4.80 -56.97
CA LYS A 101 -21.42 -3.58 -56.51
C LYS A 101 -22.06 -2.94 -55.30
N PHE A 102 -23.35 -3.21 -55.02
CA PHE A 102 -24.11 -2.67 -53.91
C PHE A 102 -24.07 -3.55 -52.65
N VAL A 103 -23.60 -4.78 -52.76
CA VAL A 103 -23.49 -5.74 -51.65
C VAL A 103 -22.09 -5.70 -51.02
N LYS A 104 -21.73 -4.56 -50.42
CA LYS A 104 -20.48 -4.43 -49.69
C LYS A 104 -20.74 -4.65 -48.21
N PRO A 105 -20.04 -5.58 -47.51
CA PRO A 105 -20.16 -5.73 -46.09
C PRO A 105 -19.88 -4.40 -45.36
N GLN A 106 -20.70 -4.06 -44.38
CA GLN A 106 -20.45 -2.89 -43.56
C GLN A 106 -19.35 -3.23 -42.54
N SER A 107 -18.34 -2.38 -42.42
CA SER A 107 -17.26 -2.58 -41.46
C SER A 107 -17.47 -1.69 -40.24
N ILE A 108 -17.37 -2.30 -39.07
CA ILE A 108 -17.31 -1.60 -37.77
C ILE A 108 -15.85 -1.43 -37.43
N GLN A 109 -15.44 -0.19 -37.23
CA GLN A 109 -14.07 0.16 -36.89
C GLN A 109 -13.96 0.55 -35.40
N SER A 110 -12.78 0.32 -34.85
CA SER A 110 -12.46 0.81 -33.51
C SER A 110 -12.30 2.34 -33.53
N ASN A 111 -12.95 3.00 -32.58
CA ASN A 111 -12.85 4.45 -32.35
C ASN A 111 -11.59 4.86 -31.56
N ALA A 112 -10.91 3.90 -30.89
CA ALA A 112 -9.72 4.15 -30.10
C ALA A 112 -8.68 3.02 -30.19
N THR A 113 -7.50 3.28 -29.67
CA THR A 113 -6.43 2.28 -29.51
C THR A 113 -6.45 1.75 -28.10
N GLY A 114 -6.48 0.43 -27.92
CA GLY A 114 -6.53 -0.20 -26.60
C GLY A 114 -6.46 -1.71 -26.63
N VAL A 115 -6.70 -2.33 -25.48
CA VAL A 115 -6.79 -3.79 -25.28
C VAL A 115 -8.24 -4.14 -24.95
N ILE A 116 -8.78 -5.14 -25.62
CA ILE A 116 -10.16 -5.61 -25.45
C ILE A 116 -10.26 -6.35 -24.11
N THR A 117 -11.12 -5.87 -23.21
CA THR A 117 -11.36 -6.48 -21.89
C THR A 117 -12.70 -7.20 -21.81
N VAL A 118 -13.68 -6.81 -22.64
CA VAL A 118 -14.99 -7.45 -22.73
C VAL A 118 -15.35 -7.64 -24.18
N LEU A 119 -15.91 -8.79 -24.51
CA LEU A 119 -16.38 -9.13 -25.86
C LEU A 119 -17.81 -9.66 -25.74
N ASN A 120 -18.79 -8.94 -26.32
CA ASN A 120 -20.22 -9.24 -26.22
C ASN A 120 -20.79 -9.88 -27.48
N VAL A 121 -19.96 -10.12 -28.53
CA VAL A 121 -20.41 -10.57 -29.83
C VAL A 121 -19.43 -11.60 -30.40
N THR A 122 -19.97 -12.55 -31.13
CA THR A 122 -19.21 -13.55 -31.89
C THR A 122 -19.65 -13.59 -33.35
N LYS A 123 -18.92 -14.35 -34.19
CA LYS A 123 -19.29 -14.53 -35.59
C LYS A 123 -20.66 -15.23 -35.67
N ASN A 124 -21.53 -14.72 -36.56
CA ASN A 124 -22.91 -15.12 -36.82
C ASN A 124 -23.94 -14.59 -35.81
N ASP A 125 -23.55 -13.88 -34.77
CA ASP A 125 -24.50 -13.22 -33.88
C ASP A 125 -25.25 -12.11 -34.61
N TYR A 126 -26.49 -11.94 -34.22
CA TYR A 126 -27.32 -10.80 -34.64
C TYR A 126 -27.12 -9.65 -33.65
N MET A 127 -26.99 -8.44 -34.18
CA MET A 127 -26.81 -7.23 -33.40
C MET A 127 -27.65 -6.09 -33.98
N ALA A 128 -28.05 -5.19 -33.11
CA ALA A 128 -28.74 -3.95 -33.44
C ALA A 128 -27.76 -2.76 -33.49
N GLU A 129 -28.17 -1.71 -34.18
CA GLU A 129 -27.47 -0.43 -34.15
C GLU A 129 -27.45 0.09 -32.69
N GLY A 130 -26.27 0.57 -32.22
CA GLY A 130 -26.05 1.05 -30.87
C GLY A 130 -25.55 -0.01 -29.87
N ASP A 131 -25.67 -1.30 -30.19
CA ASP A 131 -25.20 -2.38 -29.31
C ASP A 131 -23.70 -2.26 -29.01
N ILE A 132 -23.31 -2.52 -27.76
CA ILE A 132 -21.92 -2.58 -27.31
C ILE A 132 -21.37 -3.95 -27.71
N LEU A 133 -20.44 -3.98 -28.65
CA LEU A 133 -19.83 -5.21 -29.17
C LEU A 133 -18.60 -5.62 -28.36
N ALA A 134 -17.82 -4.65 -27.93
CA ALA A 134 -16.64 -4.85 -27.10
C ALA A 134 -16.38 -3.63 -26.22
N THR A 135 -15.76 -3.86 -25.08
CA THR A 135 -15.16 -2.81 -24.25
C THR A 135 -13.65 -2.97 -24.29
N MET A 136 -12.94 -1.87 -24.42
CA MET A 136 -11.49 -1.84 -24.38
C MET A 136 -10.99 -0.78 -23.39
N VAL A 137 -9.77 -0.99 -22.90
CA VAL A 137 -9.05 -0.06 -22.03
C VAL A 137 -7.80 0.44 -22.72
N GLN A 138 -7.36 1.64 -22.38
CA GLN A 138 -6.06 2.15 -22.80
C GLN A 138 -5.05 1.91 -21.67
N PRO A 139 -4.06 1.00 -21.79
CA PRO A 139 -3.16 0.65 -20.70
C PRO A 139 -2.40 1.85 -20.10
N LYS A 140 -2.00 2.81 -20.93
CA LYS A 140 -1.32 4.04 -20.50
C LYS A 140 -2.19 4.99 -19.66
N SER A 141 -3.48 4.70 -19.50
CA SER A 141 -4.39 5.48 -18.66
C SER A 141 -4.56 4.92 -17.27
N LEU A 142 -3.67 4.00 -16.86
CA LEU A 142 -3.69 3.41 -15.53
C LEU A 142 -3.45 4.47 -14.46
N VAL A 143 -4.30 4.47 -13.45
CA VAL A 143 -4.16 5.30 -12.24
C VAL A 143 -4.44 4.46 -11.01
N VAL A 144 -3.90 4.89 -9.88
CA VAL A 144 -4.39 4.50 -8.57
C VAL A 144 -5.32 5.60 -8.08
N GLN A 145 -6.54 5.24 -7.73
CA GLN A 145 -7.44 6.10 -6.97
C GLN A 145 -7.27 5.78 -5.50
N VAL A 146 -6.92 6.78 -4.70
CA VAL A 146 -6.73 6.68 -3.25
C VAL A 146 -7.73 7.60 -2.56
N ASN A 147 -8.40 7.10 -1.52
CA ASN A 147 -9.34 7.88 -0.72
C ASN A 147 -8.64 8.32 0.57
N VAL A 148 -8.53 9.63 0.74
CA VAL A 148 -7.87 10.28 1.88
C VAL A 148 -8.95 10.92 2.75
N PRO A 149 -9.04 10.57 4.06
CA PRO A 149 -9.93 11.25 4.98
C PRO A 149 -9.66 12.76 5.01
N TYR A 150 -10.73 13.55 5.10
CA TYR A 150 -10.65 15.01 4.99
C TYR A 150 -9.77 15.66 6.09
N GLU A 151 -9.64 15.00 7.23
CA GLU A 151 -8.74 15.44 8.32
C GLU A 151 -7.25 15.50 7.92
N TYR A 152 -6.87 14.84 6.80
CA TYR A 152 -5.49 14.85 6.26
C TYR A 152 -5.36 15.74 5.02
N GLU A 153 -6.36 16.57 4.66
CA GLU A 153 -6.33 17.42 3.47
C GLU A 153 -5.10 18.34 3.43
N ASP A 154 -4.72 18.91 4.57
CA ASP A 154 -3.58 19.82 4.67
C ASP A 154 -2.23 19.17 4.32
N TYR A 155 -2.15 17.84 4.38
CA TYR A 155 -0.93 17.07 4.14
C TYR A 155 -0.85 16.43 2.74
N VAL A 156 -1.95 16.46 2.00
CA VAL A 156 -2.09 15.75 0.72
C VAL A 156 -2.53 16.70 -0.37
N SER A 157 -1.65 16.98 -1.33
CA SER A 157 -1.93 17.87 -2.44
C SER A 157 -1.47 17.30 -3.78
N VAL A 158 -1.97 17.85 -4.87
CA VAL A 158 -1.46 17.52 -6.22
C VAL A 158 0.02 17.91 -6.30
N GLY A 159 0.84 16.97 -6.74
CA GLY A 159 2.31 17.09 -6.77
C GLY A 159 3.03 16.45 -5.58
N SER A 160 2.33 16.12 -4.48
CA SER A 160 2.94 15.41 -3.34
C SER A 160 3.53 14.08 -3.77
N GLU A 161 4.72 13.80 -3.28
CA GLU A 161 5.39 12.52 -3.48
C GLU A 161 4.74 11.43 -2.63
N CYS A 162 4.60 10.26 -3.22
CA CYS A 162 4.04 9.10 -2.57
C CYS A 162 4.72 7.83 -3.07
N GLU A 163 4.48 6.75 -2.37
CA GLU A 163 4.97 5.43 -2.68
C GLU A 163 3.80 4.45 -2.74
N ILE A 164 3.67 3.73 -3.83
CA ILE A 164 2.65 2.70 -3.99
C ILE A 164 3.27 1.37 -3.62
N VAL A 165 2.76 0.76 -2.56
CA VAL A 165 3.23 -0.53 -2.04
C VAL A 165 2.25 -1.61 -2.47
N LEU A 166 2.76 -2.58 -3.24
CA LEU A 166 2.01 -3.73 -3.70
C LEU A 166 2.01 -4.83 -2.64
N GLN A 167 1.11 -5.80 -2.77
CA GLN A 167 0.99 -6.93 -1.82
C GLN A 167 2.25 -7.81 -1.70
N ASN A 168 3.11 -7.80 -2.73
CA ASN A 168 4.41 -8.49 -2.73
C ASN A 168 5.55 -7.61 -2.20
N GLU A 169 5.24 -6.54 -1.46
CA GLU A 169 6.19 -5.56 -0.91
C GLU A 169 6.98 -4.76 -1.95
N LYS A 170 6.70 -4.94 -3.25
CA LYS A 170 7.27 -4.08 -4.29
C LYS A 170 6.73 -2.67 -4.11
N SER A 171 7.63 -1.71 -4.08
CA SER A 171 7.33 -0.29 -3.94
C SER A 171 7.57 0.43 -5.27
N ILE A 172 6.65 1.32 -5.63
CA ILE A 172 6.69 2.13 -6.84
C ILE A 172 6.62 3.60 -6.44
N PRO A 173 7.70 4.38 -6.63
CA PRO A 173 7.67 5.81 -6.36
C PRO A 173 6.74 6.51 -7.35
N ALA A 174 5.90 7.40 -6.85
CA ALA A 174 4.90 8.09 -7.65
C ALA A 174 4.61 9.48 -7.09
N LYS A 175 3.72 10.22 -7.77
CA LYS A 175 3.22 11.53 -7.32
C LYS A 175 1.72 11.62 -7.51
N ILE A 176 1.05 12.35 -6.65
CA ILE A 176 -0.36 12.69 -6.83
C ILE A 176 -0.49 13.57 -8.07
N THR A 177 -1.28 13.13 -9.04
CA THR A 177 -1.46 13.81 -10.32
C THR A 177 -2.77 14.57 -10.44
N GLY A 178 -3.72 14.29 -9.57
CA GLY A 178 -5.03 14.96 -9.60
C GLY A 178 -5.86 14.65 -8.37
N THR A 179 -6.97 15.38 -8.23
CA THR A 179 -7.96 15.17 -7.19
C THR A 179 -9.36 15.29 -7.78
N LEU A 180 -10.32 14.59 -7.20
CA LEU A 180 -11.72 14.75 -7.54
C LEU A 180 -12.34 15.84 -6.65
N PRO A 181 -13.15 16.75 -7.22
CA PRO A 181 -13.74 17.87 -6.46
C PRO A 181 -14.97 17.45 -5.63
N THR A 182 -15.06 16.19 -5.27
CA THR A 182 -16.16 15.60 -4.52
C THR A 182 -15.67 14.86 -3.31
N ILE A 183 -16.41 14.93 -2.22
CA ILE A 183 -16.16 14.16 -0.99
C ILE A 183 -17.17 13.02 -0.92
N ASP A 184 -16.73 11.83 -0.55
CA ASP A 184 -17.62 10.73 -0.19
C ASP A 184 -18.34 11.11 1.12
N PRO A 185 -19.67 11.25 1.13
CA PRO A 185 -20.40 11.73 2.31
C PRO A 185 -20.41 10.72 3.46
N VAL A 186 -20.19 9.43 3.19
CA VAL A 186 -20.17 8.37 4.21
C VAL A 186 -18.81 8.26 4.84
N ALA A 187 -17.77 8.14 4.00
CA ALA A 187 -16.39 7.98 4.46
C ALA A 187 -15.72 9.32 4.81
N GLN A 188 -16.34 10.47 4.53
CA GLN A 188 -15.76 11.82 4.70
C GLN A 188 -14.36 11.89 4.13
N SER A 189 -14.18 11.33 2.91
CA SER A 189 -12.88 11.23 2.23
C SER A 189 -12.92 11.85 0.85
N GLN A 190 -11.81 12.42 0.43
CA GLN A 190 -11.60 12.93 -0.91
C GLN A 190 -10.75 11.94 -1.72
N SER A 191 -11.11 11.78 -3.00
CA SER A 191 -10.35 10.90 -3.90
C SER A 191 -9.23 11.66 -4.59
N PHE A 192 -8.02 11.11 -4.51
CA PHE A 192 -6.85 11.56 -5.25
C PHE A 192 -6.46 10.52 -6.30
N LEU A 193 -5.81 10.99 -7.35
CA LEU A 193 -5.39 10.17 -8.49
C LEU A 193 -3.87 10.20 -8.62
N ILE A 194 -3.30 9.03 -8.87
CA ILE A 194 -1.86 8.83 -9.07
C ILE A 194 -1.70 8.12 -10.43
N ALA A 195 -1.16 8.80 -11.43
CA ALA A 195 -0.98 8.24 -12.76
C ALA A 195 0.21 7.28 -12.81
N LEU A 196 0.01 6.12 -13.42
CA LEU A 196 1.01 5.06 -13.60
C LEU A 196 1.11 4.62 -15.06
N PRO A 197 1.48 5.50 -15.99
CA PRO A 197 1.42 5.20 -17.43
C PRO A 197 2.41 4.14 -17.91
N ASN A 198 3.43 3.84 -17.11
CA ASN A 198 4.52 2.91 -17.46
C ASN A 198 4.46 1.60 -16.67
N GLU A 199 3.47 1.43 -15.78
CA GLU A 199 3.30 0.21 -15.01
C GLU A 199 2.24 -0.69 -15.64
N ASP A 200 2.53 -2.00 -15.66
CA ASP A 200 1.62 -3.02 -16.16
C ASP A 200 0.96 -3.73 -14.96
N LEU A 201 -0.02 -3.05 -14.37
CA LEU A 201 -0.81 -3.57 -13.26
C LEU A 201 -2.25 -3.83 -13.71
N PRO A 202 -2.89 -4.90 -13.19
CA PRO A 202 -4.28 -5.19 -13.49
C PRO A 202 -5.21 -4.13 -12.89
N GLU A 203 -6.39 -3.98 -13.45
CA GLU A 203 -7.47 -3.18 -12.89
C GLU A 203 -8.02 -3.84 -11.60
N ASN A 204 -8.53 -3.03 -10.67
CA ASN A 204 -9.08 -3.45 -9.38
C ASN A 204 -8.06 -4.12 -8.45
N LEU A 205 -6.78 -3.86 -8.63
CA LEU A 205 -5.76 -4.27 -7.67
C LEU A 205 -5.77 -3.33 -6.46
N ASN A 206 -5.92 -3.90 -5.27
CA ASN A 206 -5.76 -3.15 -4.02
C ASN A 206 -4.27 -2.92 -3.74
N VAL A 207 -3.93 -1.68 -3.47
CA VAL A 207 -2.56 -1.22 -3.15
C VAL A 207 -2.58 -0.33 -1.92
N GLN A 208 -1.44 -0.19 -1.26
CA GLN A 208 -1.25 0.82 -0.23
C GLN A 208 -0.53 2.03 -0.83
N VAL A 209 -0.99 3.22 -0.48
CA VAL A 209 -0.34 4.47 -0.86
C VAL A 209 0.24 5.09 0.40
N ARG A 210 1.57 5.20 0.47
CA ARG A 210 2.31 5.77 1.60
C ARG A 210 2.79 7.17 1.23
N MET A 211 2.57 8.12 2.11
CA MET A 211 3.02 9.52 1.95
C MET A 211 3.74 9.96 3.20
N VAL A 212 4.79 10.75 3.04
CA VAL A 212 5.51 11.33 4.18
C VAL A 212 4.57 12.35 4.86
N TYR A 213 4.28 12.10 6.13
CA TYR A 213 3.46 12.97 6.98
C TYR A 213 4.29 13.97 7.73
N ARG A 214 5.36 13.51 8.35
CA ARG A 214 6.35 14.30 9.09
C ARG A 214 7.74 13.72 8.87
N GLU A 215 8.73 14.58 8.87
CA GLU A 215 10.12 14.21 8.73
C GLU A 215 10.99 15.04 9.69
N ASP A 216 11.95 14.39 10.33
CA ASP A 216 13.03 15.06 11.06
C ASP A 216 14.35 14.46 10.60
N VAL A 217 15.18 15.34 10.06
CA VAL A 217 16.53 15.02 9.60
C VAL A 217 17.46 15.17 10.80
N ARG A 218 18.16 14.11 11.20
CA ARG A 218 19.02 14.05 12.38
C ARG A 218 18.27 13.99 13.71
N ALA A 219 17.14 13.32 13.74
CA ALA A 219 16.42 13.01 14.98
C ALA A 219 17.24 12.10 15.88
N ILE A 220 17.27 12.39 17.18
CA ILE A 220 17.79 11.44 18.18
C ILE A 220 16.78 10.30 18.28
N ALA A 221 17.16 9.11 17.85
CA ALA A 221 16.25 7.97 17.78
C ALA A 221 16.85 6.71 18.39
N VAL A 222 15.94 5.85 18.82
CA VAL A 222 16.24 4.51 19.34
C VAL A 222 15.38 3.47 18.64
N PRO A 223 15.78 2.19 18.63
CA PRO A 223 14.90 1.12 18.17
C PRO A 223 13.58 1.13 18.92
N LYS A 224 12.48 0.86 18.21
CA LYS A 224 11.13 0.84 18.80
C LYS A 224 11.03 -0.11 19.99
N SER A 225 11.77 -1.21 19.97
CA SER A 225 11.83 -2.20 21.05
C SER A 225 12.49 -1.67 22.33
N ALA A 226 13.28 -0.59 22.28
CA ALA A 226 13.91 0.02 23.44
C ALA A 226 12.94 0.92 24.23
N VAL A 227 11.87 1.41 23.60
CA VAL A 227 10.90 2.29 24.24
C VAL A 227 9.85 1.44 24.95
N GLN A 228 9.80 1.59 26.26
CA GLN A 228 8.82 0.94 27.13
C GLN A 228 7.75 1.92 27.59
N THR A 229 6.61 1.41 28.02
CA THR A 229 5.47 2.21 28.44
C THR A 229 4.70 1.51 29.56
N ASN A 230 3.95 2.28 30.35
CA ASN A 230 3.00 1.73 31.31
C ASN A 230 1.75 1.19 30.58
N GLU A 231 0.88 0.47 31.28
CA GLU A 231 -0.36 -0.13 30.73
C GLU A 231 -1.32 0.91 30.15
N LEU A 232 -1.28 2.13 30.65
CA LEU A 232 -2.16 3.23 30.21
C LEU A 232 -1.58 4.05 29.06
N LEU A 233 -0.36 3.74 28.60
CA LEU A 233 0.36 4.49 27.54
C LEU A 233 0.55 5.98 27.86
N THR A 234 0.65 6.32 29.14
CA THR A 234 0.81 7.71 29.62
C THR A 234 2.24 8.06 29.97
N GLU A 235 3.06 7.07 30.26
CA GLU A 235 4.47 7.23 30.61
C GLU A 235 5.33 6.37 29.70
N TYR A 236 6.39 6.96 29.17
CA TYR A 236 7.36 6.28 28.32
C TYR A 236 8.76 6.42 28.89
N TRP A 237 9.54 5.36 28.78
CA TRP A 237 10.93 5.34 29.24
C TRP A 237 11.79 4.42 28.39
N VAL A 238 13.09 4.60 28.51
CA VAL A 238 14.09 3.64 28.06
C VAL A 238 14.93 3.21 29.26
N LEU A 239 15.57 2.07 29.13
CA LEU A 239 16.52 1.59 30.13
C LEU A 239 17.93 1.90 29.62
N LYS A 240 18.56 2.96 30.15
CA LYS A 240 19.93 3.38 29.83
C LYS A 240 20.91 2.50 30.56
N LEU A 241 21.91 1.97 29.85
CA LEU A 241 23.01 1.21 30.44
C LEU A 241 24.05 2.15 31.05
N THR A 242 24.36 1.93 32.31
CA THR A 242 25.40 2.64 33.03
C THR A 242 26.46 1.67 33.48
N ASN A 243 27.76 2.01 33.25
CA ASN A 243 28.92 1.19 33.60
C ASN A 243 28.82 -0.27 33.10
N ASP A 244 28.24 -0.51 31.91
CA ASP A 244 28.08 -1.80 31.23
C ASP A 244 27.41 -2.92 32.05
N SER A 245 26.86 -2.59 33.20
CA SER A 245 26.31 -3.58 34.14
C SER A 245 25.02 -3.18 34.86
N MET A 246 24.56 -1.95 34.67
CA MET A 246 23.35 -1.44 35.34
C MET A 246 22.44 -0.75 34.35
N ALA A 247 21.21 -1.23 34.23
CA ALA A 247 20.16 -0.59 33.47
C ALA A 247 19.34 0.34 34.37
N ILE A 248 19.25 1.61 34.02
CA ILE A 248 18.53 2.65 34.77
C ILE A 248 17.40 3.18 33.90
N LYS A 249 16.20 3.30 34.53
CA LYS A 249 15.01 3.86 33.88
C LYS A 249 15.18 5.36 33.64
N HIS A 250 15.08 5.77 32.35
CA HIS A 250 15.11 7.17 31.95
C HIS A 250 13.80 7.52 31.26
N PRO A 251 13.03 8.51 31.76
CA PRO A 251 11.81 8.98 31.12
C PRO A 251 12.14 9.64 29.77
N VAL A 252 11.31 9.35 28.76
CA VAL A 252 11.42 9.90 27.41
C VAL A 252 10.05 10.35 26.92
N THR A 253 10.04 11.32 26.02
CA THR A 253 8.85 11.71 25.27
C THR A 253 9.03 11.22 23.83
N PRO A 254 8.25 10.22 23.36
CA PRO A 254 8.29 9.79 21.98
C PRO A 254 7.70 10.88 21.08
N MET A 255 8.35 11.13 19.97
CA MET A 255 7.95 12.13 18.95
C MET A 255 7.52 11.44 17.65
N LEU A 256 8.37 11.46 16.63
CA LEU A 256 8.13 10.76 15.37
C LEU A 256 8.48 9.27 15.50
N LYS A 257 7.75 8.45 14.77
CA LYS A 257 8.01 7.00 14.73
C LYS A 257 7.83 6.46 13.32
N ASN A 258 8.61 5.46 13.00
CA ASN A 258 8.42 4.63 11.82
C ASN A 258 8.33 3.14 12.19
N ASP A 259 8.51 2.25 11.24
CA ASP A 259 8.39 0.81 11.47
C ASP A 259 9.45 0.27 12.47
N SER A 260 10.66 0.87 12.49
CA SER A 260 11.83 0.38 13.24
C SER A 260 12.28 1.29 14.37
N LEU A 261 12.15 2.60 14.21
CA LEU A 261 12.72 3.63 15.07
C LEU A 261 11.66 4.53 15.70
N VAL A 262 11.99 5.06 16.87
CA VAL A 262 11.22 6.10 17.56
C VAL A 262 12.17 7.25 17.88
N GLN A 263 11.82 8.46 17.43
CA GLN A 263 12.46 9.68 17.88
C GLN A 263 12.07 9.93 19.33
N ILE A 264 13.06 10.23 20.16
CA ILE A 264 12.85 10.50 21.58
C ILE A 264 13.40 11.88 21.95
N GLN A 265 12.68 12.52 22.86
CA GLN A 265 13.16 13.70 23.56
C GLN A 265 13.38 13.35 25.05
N SER A 266 14.58 13.62 25.55
CA SER A 266 14.95 13.36 26.96
C SER A 266 16.04 14.30 27.42
N ASN A 267 15.98 14.71 28.67
CA ASN A 267 17.03 15.54 29.29
C ASN A 267 18.23 14.74 29.81
N GLY A 268 18.18 13.40 29.75
CA GLY A 268 19.21 12.53 30.34
C GLY A 268 19.87 11.55 29.35
N LEU A 269 19.50 11.58 28.07
CA LEU A 269 20.07 10.74 27.03
C LEU A 269 20.89 11.57 26.07
N GLN A 270 22.06 11.05 25.72
CA GLN A 270 23.00 11.65 24.77
C GLN A 270 23.30 10.67 23.64
N LEU A 271 23.81 11.18 22.53
CA LEU A 271 24.33 10.35 21.46
C LEU A 271 25.47 9.47 21.99
N GLY A 272 25.47 8.20 21.61
CA GLY A 272 26.43 7.21 22.08
C GLY A 272 26.00 6.48 23.36
N ASP A 273 24.93 6.89 24.03
CA ASP A 273 24.38 6.13 25.16
C ASP A 273 23.83 4.78 24.67
N MET A 274 24.01 3.76 25.52
CA MET A 274 23.47 2.43 25.25
C MET A 274 22.11 2.26 25.91
N VAL A 275 21.11 1.78 25.17
CA VAL A 275 19.77 1.49 25.70
C VAL A 275 19.39 0.02 25.46
N VAL A 276 18.68 -0.56 26.42
CA VAL A 276 18.23 -1.95 26.36
C VAL A 276 17.10 -2.08 25.31
N THR A 277 17.27 -3.04 24.40
CA THR A 277 16.27 -3.36 23.36
C THR A 277 15.50 -4.64 23.64
N GLU A 278 16.14 -5.61 24.30
CA GLU A 278 15.52 -6.89 24.68
C GLU A 278 15.91 -7.27 26.12
N GLY A 279 15.05 -8.02 26.80
CA GLY A 279 15.25 -8.44 28.19
C GLY A 279 14.83 -7.41 29.24
N GLY A 280 14.40 -6.22 28.84
CA GLY A 280 14.01 -5.12 29.75
C GLY A 280 12.62 -5.21 30.36
N TYR A 281 11.82 -6.22 30.00
CA TYR A 281 10.44 -6.35 30.43
C TYR A 281 10.36 -6.59 31.96
N GLN A 282 9.58 -5.77 32.66
CA GLN A 282 9.41 -5.81 34.14
C GLN A 282 10.67 -5.54 34.96
N MET A 283 11.68 -4.88 34.39
CA MET A 283 12.80 -4.41 35.24
C MET A 283 12.39 -3.30 36.16
N GLN A 284 12.98 -3.31 37.38
CA GLN A 284 12.83 -2.20 38.33
C GLN A 284 13.62 -0.97 37.86
N ASP A 285 13.44 0.16 38.53
CA ASP A 285 14.06 1.45 38.18
C ASP A 285 15.59 1.39 38.06
N SER A 286 16.26 0.44 38.72
CA SER A 286 17.65 0.10 38.50
C SER A 286 17.84 -1.42 38.64
N THR A 287 18.46 -2.06 37.68
CA THR A 287 18.63 -3.51 37.62
C THR A 287 20.03 -3.87 37.11
N ILE A 288 20.67 -4.85 37.78
CA ILE A 288 21.96 -5.38 37.31
C ILE A 288 21.73 -6.25 36.09
N VAL A 289 22.43 -5.95 35.01
CA VAL A 289 22.29 -6.63 33.71
C VAL A 289 23.65 -7.17 33.21
N SER A 290 23.60 -8.12 32.30
CA SER A 290 24.73 -8.57 31.51
C SER A 290 24.40 -8.42 30.03
N VAL A 291 25.24 -7.69 29.30
CA VAL A 291 25.05 -7.47 27.87
C VAL A 291 25.47 -8.72 27.09
N GLN A 292 24.56 -9.24 26.28
CA GLN A 292 24.90 -10.27 25.29
C GLN A 292 25.70 -9.63 24.15
N LYS A 293 26.92 -10.10 23.91
CA LYS A 293 27.63 -9.75 22.67
C LYS A 293 26.99 -10.50 21.52
N GLN A 294 26.54 -9.73 20.51
CA GLN A 294 26.14 -10.30 19.22
C GLN A 294 27.29 -11.00 18.53
#